data_3638679e414eee5dc4aebe3500fd4783
#
_entry.id   3638679e414eee5dc4aebe3500fd4783
#
_cell.length_a   1.000
_cell.length_b   1.000
_cell.length_c   1.000
_cell.angle_alpha   90.00
_cell.angle_beta   90.00
_cell.angle_gamma   90.00
#
_symmetry.space_group_name_H-M   'P 1'
#
loop_
_entity.id
_entity.type
_entity.pdbx_description
1 polymer ?
#
loop_
_entity_poly.entity_id
_entity_poly.type
_entity_poly.pdbx_seq_one_letter_code
_entity_poly.pdbx_strand_id
1 'polypeptide(L)'
;VFPRLQFLTLDASPLAHREQARAALEGGVRWIQLRAKRLPPEAWAAEALAIAELCRDFGALFVVNDSPEIALRAEADGVHLGGDDASPAAARALLGEFALVGVTLNEPAHVARYAGVRVDYAGVGPFRHTLSKQKLAPVHSSSSLAGLIAAAAPLPCYA
;
A
#
# COMPACT_ATOMS: atom_id res chain seq x y z
N VAL A 1 15.66 -5.81 2.18
CA VAL A 1 14.62 -6.74 2.70
C VAL A 1 13.49 -5.89 3.26
N PHE A 2 12.27 -6.07 2.79
CA PHE A 2 11.10 -5.35 3.29
C PHE A 2 10.77 -5.74 4.75
N PRO A 3 10.26 -4.81 5.59
CA PRO A 3 9.70 -5.15 6.90
C PRO A 3 8.58 -6.19 6.75
N ARG A 4 8.42 -7.06 7.75
CA ARG A 4 7.37 -8.11 7.73
C ARG A 4 5.97 -7.59 7.99
N LEU A 5 5.84 -6.39 8.54
CA LEU A 5 4.58 -5.77 8.90
C LEU A 5 4.44 -4.42 8.18
N GLN A 6 3.38 -4.27 7.42
CA GLN A 6 2.93 -3.00 6.87
C GLN A 6 1.68 -2.55 7.62
N PHE A 7 1.70 -1.35 8.18
CA PHE A 7 0.55 -0.75 8.84
C PHE A 7 -0.18 0.19 7.87
N LEU A 8 -1.49 -0.02 7.72
CA LEU A 8 -2.36 0.83 6.90
C LEU A 8 -3.16 1.76 7.81
N THR A 9 -3.12 3.06 7.54
CA THR A 9 -3.99 4.01 8.24
C THR A 9 -5.44 3.88 7.73
N LEU A 10 -6.41 4.23 8.57
CA LEU A 10 -7.83 4.05 8.29
C LEU A 10 -8.62 5.34 8.53
N ASP A 11 -9.49 5.72 7.57
CA ASP A 11 -10.45 6.82 7.73
C ASP A 11 -11.49 6.61 8.85
N ALA A 12 -11.72 5.35 9.25
CA ALA A 12 -12.69 5.01 10.29
C ALA A 12 -12.12 5.13 11.71
N SER A 13 -10.82 5.40 11.85
CA SER A 13 -10.20 5.64 13.15
C SER A 13 -10.63 6.99 13.73
N PRO A 14 -10.78 7.12 15.05
CA PRO A 14 -10.97 8.41 15.71
C PRO A 14 -9.70 9.28 15.69
N LEU A 15 -8.53 8.69 15.43
CA LEU A 15 -7.25 9.38 15.32
C LEU A 15 -7.01 9.85 13.89
N ALA A 16 -6.40 11.02 13.70
CA ALA A 16 -5.91 11.46 12.40
C ALA A 16 -4.87 10.48 11.83
N HIS A 17 -4.71 10.43 10.51
CA HIS A 17 -3.79 9.46 9.87
C HIS A 17 -2.36 9.56 10.41
N ARG A 18 -1.85 10.79 10.60
CA ARG A 18 -0.50 11.00 11.18
C ARG A 18 -0.38 10.52 12.63
N GLU A 19 -1.45 10.61 13.42
CA GLU A 19 -1.46 10.11 14.79
C GLU A 19 -1.45 8.59 14.82
N GLN A 20 -2.21 7.95 13.91
CA GLN A 20 -2.16 6.49 13.70
C GLN A 20 -0.76 6.05 13.28
N ALA A 21 -0.14 6.76 12.31
CA ALA A 21 1.22 6.46 11.84
C ALA A 21 2.23 6.59 12.99
N ARG A 22 2.16 7.67 13.78
CA ARG A 22 3.02 7.90 14.95
C ARG A 22 2.92 6.76 15.95
N ALA A 23 1.70 6.41 16.36
CA ALA A 23 1.49 5.33 17.32
C ALA A 23 2.03 3.98 16.81
N ALA A 24 1.86 3.68 15.52
CA ALA A 24 2.41 2.47 14.91
C ALA A 24 3.95 2.48 14.89
N LEU A 25 4.58 3.60 14.55
CA LEU A 25 6.04 3.76 14.53
C LEU A 25 6.65 3.65 15.93
N GLU A 26 6.03 4.27 16.93
CA GLU A 26 6.40 4.16 18.35
C GLU A 26 6.25 2.71 18.85
N GLY A 27 5.24 1.97 18.33
CA GLY A 27 5.04 0.54 18.57
C GLY A 27 6.02 -0.38 17.81
N GLY A 28 6.98 0.18 17.05
CA GLY A 28 8.02 -0.58 16.37
C GLY A 28 7.72 -0.95 14.93
N VAL A 29 6.59 -0.54 14.35
CA VAL A 29 6.33 -0.69 12.91
C VAL A 29 7.36 0.11 12.12
N ARG A 30 7.79 -0.43 10.98
CA ARG A 30 8.79 0.20 10.09
C ARG A 30 8.33 0.27 8.64
N TRP A 31 7.04 0.17 8.41
CA TRP A 31 6.43 0.37 7.09
C TRP A 31 5.00 0.87 7.23
N ILE A 32 4.75 2.09 6.80
CA ILE A 32 3.44 2.75 6.86
C ILE A 32 2.86 2.87 5.45
N GLN A 33 1.57 2.61 5.33
CA GLN A 33 0.79 2.95 4.13
C GLN A 33 -0.31 3.95 4.51
N LEU A 34 -0.28 5.15 3.92
CA LEU A 34 -1.36 6.13 4.06
C LEU A 34 -2.53 5.76 3.16
N ARG A 35 -3.64 5.35 3.76
CA ARG A 35 -4.88 5.04 3.05
C ARG A 35 -5.98 6.01 3.48
N ALA A 36 -6.05 7.16 2.80
CA ALA A 36 -6.94 8.29 3.09
C ALA A 36 -7.95 8.48 1.94
N LYS A 37 -9.03 7.70 1.93
CA LYS A 37 -10.05 7.71 0.87
C LYS A 37 -11.04 8.89 0.98
N ARG A 38 -11.04 9.61 2.09
CA ARG A 38 -12.00 10.68 2.38
C ARG A 38 -11.37 12.07 2.40
N LEU A 39 -10.05 12.17 2.39
CA LEU A 39 -9.38 13.46 2.38
C LEU A 39 -9.46 14.11 0.99
N PRO A 40 -9.76 15.40 0.91
CA PRO A 40 -9.61 16.16 -0.34
C PRO A 40 -8.13 16.25 -0.72
N PRO A 41 -7.79 16.46 -2.01
CA PRO A 41 -6.41 16.33 -2.52
C PRO A 41 -5.36 17.14 -1.75
N GLU A 42 -5.65 18.38 -1.39
CA GLU A 42 -4.68 19.23 -0.68
C GLU A 42 -4.47 18.77 0.77
N ALA A 43 -5.52 18.39 1.48
CA ALA A 43 -5.41 17.83 2.82
C ALA A 43 -4.69 16.47 2.80
N TRP A 44 -4.95 15.64 1.76
CA TRP A 44 -4.25 14.37 1.57
C TRP A 44 -2.76 14.57 1.34
N ALA A 45 -2.37 15.52 0.48
CA ALA A 45 -0.96 15.83 0.25
C ALA A 45 -0.27 16.35 1.52
N ALA A 46 -0.92 17.23 2.29
CA ALA A 46 -0.38 17.74 3.54
C ALA A 46 -0.20 16.64 4.59
N GLU A 47 -1.19 15.75 4.72
CA GLU A 47 -1.11 14.60 5.63
C GLU A 47 -0.02 13.61 5.20
N ALA A 48 0.11 13.35 3.88
CA ALA A 48 1.14 12.50 3.33
C ALA A 48 2.55 13.05 3.61
N LEU A 49 2.76 14.36 3.43
CA LEU A 49 4.03 15.01 3.74
C LEU A 49 4.40 14.88 5.21
N ALA A 50 3.45 15.14 6.11
CA ALA A 50 3.67 15.00 7.55
C ALA A 50 4.02 13.57 7.98
N ILE A 51 3.40 12.55 7.35
CA ILE A 51 3.71 11.14 7.61
C ILE A 51 5.06 10.77 7.02
N ALA A 52 5.44 11.30 5.85
CA ALA A 52 6.74 11.07 5.24
C ALA A 52 7.88 11.57 6.16
N GLU A 53 7.71 12.76 6.76
CA GLU A 53 8.66 13.30 7.75
C GLU A 53 8.78 12.36 8.96
N LEU A 54 7.65 11.94 9.53
CA LEU A 54 7.65 10.98 10.63
C LEU A 54 8.38 9.67 10.26
N CYS A 55 8.10 9.10 9.10
CA CYS A 55 8.73 7.86 8.67
C CYS A 55 10.25 8.03 8.52
N ARG A 56 10.72 9.16 8.00
CA ARG A 56 12.16 9.48 7.94
C ARG A 56 12.80 9.50 9.33
N ASP A 57 12.17 10.16 10.31
CA ASP A 57 12.67 10.24 11.69
C ASP A 57 12.81 8.86 12.36
N PHE A 58 11.90 7.93 12.02
CA PHE A 58 11.90 6.56 12.55
C PHE A 58 12.66 5.55 11.67
N GLY A 59 13.25 5.97 10.54
CA GLY A 59 13.89 5.07 9.58
C GLY A 59 12.92 4.03 9.00
N ALA A 60 11.66 4.41 8.76
CA ALA A 60 10.60 3.55 8.29
C ALA A 60 10.25 3.85 6.82
N LEU A 61 9.81 2.83 6.08
CA LEU A 61 9.27 2.98 4.74
C LEU A 61 7.89 3.63 4.78
N PHE A 62 7.63 4.49 3.80
CA PHE A 62 6.35 5.15 3.60
C PHE A 62 5.84 4.98 2.18
N VAL A 63 4.62 4.50 2.02
CA VAL A 63 3.93 4.45 0.72
C VAL A 63 2.55 5.09 0.81
N VAL A 64 2.13 5.71 -0.29
CA VAL A 64 0.79 6.28 -0.44
C VAL A 64 -0.10 5.27 -1.16
N ASN A 65 -1.33 5.09 -0.71
CA ASN A 65 -2.31 4.24 -1.39
C ASN A 65 -2.96 5.00 -2.55
N ASP A 66 -3.15 4.37 -3.70
CA ASP A 66 -3.87 4.78 -4.92
C ASP A 66 -3.21 5.87 -5.78
N SER A 67 -2.60 6.91 -5.21
CA SER A 67 -2.15 8.08 -5.98
C SER A 67 -0.64 8.24 -6.08
N PRO A 68 -0.06 7.98 -7.25
CA PRO A 68 1.33 8.30 -7.53
C PRO A 68 1.64 9.81 -7.42
N GLU A 69 0.68 10.68 -7.74
CA GLU A 69 0.84 12.14 -7.68
C GLU A 69 1.02 12.61 -6.23
N ILE A 70 0.22 12.07 -5.30
CA ILE A 70 0.37 12.37 -3.87
C ILE A 70 1.67 11.78 -3.33
N ALA A 71 2.04 10.58 -3.76
CA ALA A 71 3.31 9.97 -3.39
C ALA A 71 4.51 10.84 -3.82
N LEU A 72 4.47 11.38 -5.05
CA LEU A 72 5.49 12.30 -5.55
C LEU A 72 5.55 13.59 -4.74
N ARG A 73 4.40 14.24 -4.49
CA ARG A 73 4.32 15.48 -3.71
C ARG A 73 4.82 15.34 -2.28
N ALA A 74 4.63 14.17 -1.68
CA ALA A 74 5.06 13.87 -0.31
C ALA A 74 6.49 13.30 -0.22
N GLU A 75 7.17 13.11 -1.35
CA GLU A 75 8.47 12.42 -1.39
C GLU A 75 8.43 11.06 -0.67
N ALA A 76 7.31 10.33 -0.86
CA ALA A 76 7.15 9.00 -0.30
C ALA A 76 8.09 8.00 -0.99
N ASP A 77 8.44 6.90 -0.30
CA ASP A 77 9.23 5.82 -0.90
C ASP A 77 8.52 5.13 -2.07
N GLY A 78 7.21 5.30 -2.19
CA GLY A 78 6.46 4.76 -3.31
C GLY A 78 4.94 4.79 -3.15
N VAL A 79 4.27 3.93 -3.91
CA VAL A 79 2.81 3.87 -4.02
C VAL A 79 2.30 2.43 -3.96
N HIS A 80 1.09 2.22 -3.43
CA HIS A 80 0.35 0.96 -3.52
C HIS A 80 -0.90 1.14 -4.37
N LEU A 81 -1.08 0.31 -5.38
CA LEU A 81 -2.11 0.43 -6.40
C LEU A 81 -3.12 -0.72 -6.35
N GLY A 82 -4.39 -0.39 -6.37
CA GLY A 82 -5.48 -1.33 -6.61
C GLY A 82 -5.75 -1.57 -8.10
N GLY A 83 -6.75 -2.42 -8.37
CA GLY A 83 -7.08 -2.80 -9.75
C GLY A 83 -7.63 -1.67 -10.63
N ASP A 84 -8.26 -0.67 -10.02
CA ASP A 84 -8.92 0.45 -10.70
C ASP A 84 -8.05 1.73 -10.70
N ASP A 85 -6.87 1.69 -10.06
CA ASP A 85 -5.96 2.83 -9.97
C ASP A 85 -5.05 2.96 -11.20
N ALA A 86 -4.11 3.90 -11.16
CA ALA A 86 -3.10 4.07 -12.21
C ALA A 86 -2.34 2.75 -12.47
N SER A 87 -1.89 2.53 -13.70
CA SER A 87 -1.06 1.35 -13.98
C SER A 87 0.29 1.44 -13.28
N PRO A 88 0.89 0.31 -12.85
CA PRO A 88 2.23 0.29 -12.29
C PRO A 88 3.28 0.93 -13.21
N ALA A 89 3.13 0.78 -14.51
CA ALA A 89 4.01 1.41 -15.50
C ALA A 89 3.91 2.95 -15.47
N ALA A 90 2.68 3.49 -15.37
CA ALA A 90 2.47 4.94 -15.25
C ALA A 90 3.01 5.47 -13.92
N ALA A 91 2.78 4.75 -12.80
CA ALA A 91 3.33 5.11 -11.52
C ALA A 91 4.87 5.12 -11.54
N ARG A 92 5.49 4.11 -12.16
CA ARG A 92 6.94 4.02 -12.33
C ARG A 92 7.51 5.15 -13.17
N ALA A 93 6.81 5.52 -14.26
CA ALA A 93 7.21 6.65 -15.12
C ALA A 93 7.19 7.99 -14.37
N LEU A 94 6.23 8.17 -13.45
CA LEU A 94 6.09 9.39 -12.65
C LEU A 94 7.07 9.44 -11.47
N LEU A 95 7.20 8.34 -10.71
CA LEU A 95 7.96 8.29 -9.46
C LEU A 95 9.44 7.94 -9.66
N GLY A 96 9.80 7.41 -10.82
CA GLY A 96 11.17 7.00 -11.13
C GLY A 96 11.43 5.52 -10.83
N GLU A 97 12.62 5.07 -11.25
CA GLU A 97 12.98 3.65 -11.25
C GLU A 97 13.14 3.05 -9.85
N PHE A 98 13.54 3.86 -8.89
CA PHE A 98 13.83 3.41 -7.52
C PHE A 98 12.63 3.45 -6.56
N ALA A 99 11.53 4.09 -6.96
CA ALA A 99 10.34 4.14 -6.13
C ALA A 99 9.73 2.74 -5.95
N LEU A 100 9.10 2.50 -4.80
CA LEU A 100 8.38 1.27 -4.53
C LEU A 100 7.01 1.30 -5.22
N VAL A 101 6.68 0.25 -5.97
CA VAL A 101 5.35 0.07 -6.56
C VAL A 101 4.76 -1.24 -6.05
N GLY A 102 3.79 -1.12 -5.15
CA GLY A 102 3.00 -2.24 -4.67
C GLY A 102 1.70 -2.39 -5.44
N VAL A 103 1.17 -3.61 -5.52
CA VAL A 103 -0.10 -3.91 -6.19
C VAL A 103 -0.99 -4.79 -5.34
N THR A 104 -2.31 -4.67 -5.53
CA THR A 104 -3.28 -5.57 -4.90
C THR A 104 -3.56 -6.78 -5.79
N LEU A 105 -3.45 -7.99 -5.24
CA LEU A 105 -3.82 -9.24 -5.88
C LEU A 105 -4.96 -9.90 -5.10
N ASN A 106 -6.16 -9.94 -5.70
CA ASN A 106 -7.33 -10.59 -5.11
C ASN A 106 -7.68 -11.90 -5.81
N GLU A 107 -7.10 -12.18 -6.98
CA GLU A 107 -7.36 -13.36 -7.79
C GLU A 107 -6.18 -13.68 -8.72
N PRO A 108 -6.05 -14.92 -9.22
CA PRO A 108 -4.94 -15.31 -10.09
C PRO A 108 -4.85 -14.51 -11.39
N ALA A 109 -5.97 -14.02 -11.92
CA ALA A 109 -5.98 -13.19 -13.12
C ALA A 109 -5.20 -11.87 -12.92
N HIS A 110 -5.15 -11.34 -11.70
CA HIS A 110 -4.37 -10.14 -11.39
C HIS A 110 -2.86 -10.39 -11.51
N VAL A 111 -2.38 -11.60 -11.26
CA VAL A 111 -0.96 -11.96 -11.44
C VAL A 111 -0.55 -11.80 -12.91
N ALA A 112 -1.38 -12.35 -13.82
CA ALA A 112 -1.14 -12.23 -15.26
C ALA A 112 -1.19 -10.77 -15.75
N ARG A 113 -2.03 -9.92 -15.14
CA ARG A 113 -2.14 -8.50 -15.48
C ARG A 113 -0.84 -7.72 -15.27
N TYR A 114 -0.03 -8.13 -14.30
CA TYR A 114 1.25 -7.47 -13.98
C TYR A 114 2.47 -8.19 -14.57
N ALA A 115 2.26 -9.23 -15.40
CA ALA A 115 3.35 -9.90 -16.08
C ALA A 115 4.13 -8.93 -16.98
N GLY A 116 5.45 -8.91 -16.83
CA GLY A 116 6.33 -8.00 -17.59
C GLY A 116 6.38 -6.56 -17.08
N VAL A 117 5.65 -6.22 -16.01
CA VAL A 117 5.74 -4.92 -15.34
C VAL A 117 6.51 -5.07 -14.03
N ARG A 118 7.47 -4.19 -13.78
CA ARG A 118 8.21 -4.18 -12.53
C ARG A 118 7.33 -3.67 -11.39
N VAL A 119 6.92 -4.59 -10.52
CA VAL A 119 6.30 -4.33 -9.22
C VAL A 119 7.19 -4.87 -8.12
N ASP A 120 7.15 -4.29 -6.92
CA ASP A 120 8.11 -4.59 -5.85
C ASP A 120 7.50 -5.48 -4.76
N TYR A 121 6.18 -5.43 -4.56
CA TYR A 121 5.45 -6.28 -3.62
C TYR A 121 3.96 -6.35 -3.96
N ALA A 122 3.28 -7.32 -3.38
CA ALA A 122 1.83 -7.46 -3.51
C ALA A 122 1.14 -7.52 -2.14
N GLY A 123 0.02 -6.79 -2.02
CA GLY A 123 -0.99 -7.03 -1.01
C GLY A 123 -1.94 -8.11 -1.49
N VAL A 124 -2.07 -9.23 -0.78
CA VAL A 124 -2.93 -10.35 -1.15
C VAL A 124 -4.09 -10.51 -0.17
N GLY A 125 -5.27 -10.79 -0.66
CA GLY A 125 -6.42 -10.96 0.22
C GLY A 125 -7.75 -10.65 -0.45
N PRO A 126 -8.83 -10.52 0.36
CA PRO A 126 -8.86 -10.52 1.82
C PRO A 126 -8.83 -11.92 2.43
N PHE A 127 -8.14 -12.08 3.55
CA PHE A 127 -8.15 -13.33 4.32
C PHE A 127 -9.30 -13.37 5.34
N ARG A 128 -9.77 -12.22 5.79
CA ARG A 128 -10.93 -12.08 6.68
C ARG A 128 -11.85 -10.95 6.19
N HIS A 129 -13.11 -11.03 6.57
CA HIS A 129 -14.04 -9.94 6.31
C HIS A 129 -13.56 -8.65 6.98
N THR A 130 -13.64 -7.54 6.27
CA THR A 130 -13.29 -6.21 6.77
C THR A 130 -14.32 -5.18 6.32
N LEU A 131 -14.59 -4.21 7.18
CA LEU A 131 -15.46 -3.06 6.88
C LEU A 131 -14.67 -1.87 6.30
N SER A 132 -13.35 -1.98 6.20
CA SER A 132 -12.48 -0.89 5.72
C SER A 132 -12.49 -0.70 4.20
N LYS A 133 -13.02 -1.66 3.43
CA LYS A 133 -13.21 -1.58 1.98
C LYS A 133 -14.69 -1.60 1.62
N GLN A 134 -15.13 -0.62 0.83
CA GLN A 134 -16.53 -0.56 0.36
C GLN A 134 -16.87 -1.68 -0.63
N LYS A 135 -15.93 -2.04 -1.51
CA LYS A 135 -16.02 -3.17 -2.42
C LYS A 135 -15.01 -4.23 -1.98
N LEU A 136 -15.45 -5.15 -1.13
CA LEU A 136 -14.61 -6.25 -0.68
C LEU A 136 -14.66 -7.38 -1.70
N ALA A 137 -13.49 -7.81 -2.18
CA ALA A 137 -13.37 -9.05 -2.95
C ALA A 137 -13.75 -10.27 -2.10
N PRO A 138 -14.10 -11.42 -2.70
CA PRO A 138 -14.38 -12.64 -1.95
C PRO A 138 -13.27 -13.00 -0.97
N VAL A 139 -13.64 -13.39 0.25
CA VAL A 139 -12.67 -13.79 1.28
C VAL A 139 -12.02 -15.12 0.88
N HIS A 140 -10.69 -15.14 0.93
CA HIS A 140 -9.92 -16.34 0.61
C HIS A 140 -9.88 -17.33 1.77
N SER A 141 -9.96 -18.62 1.45
CA SER A 141 -9.50 -19.68 2.34
C SER A 141 -7.97 -19.69 2.42
N SER A 142 -7.42 -20.35 3.43
CA SER A 142 -5.94 -20.49 3.56
C SER A 142 -5.32 -21.15 2.32
N SER A 143 -5.99 -22.15 1.73
CA SER A 143 -5.51 -22.82 0.52
C SER A 143 -5.56 -21.93 -0.73
N SER A 144 -6.65 -21.15 -0.88
CA SER A 144 -6.80 -20.20 -1.98
C SER A 144 -5.75 -19.09 -1.90
N LEU A 145 -5.51 -18.55 -0.69
CA LEU A 145 -4.49 -17.53 -0.47
C LEU A 145 -3.08 -18.07 -0.75
N ALA A 146 -2.77 -19.28 -0.27
CA ALA A 146 -1.50 -19.94 -0.54
C ALA A 146 -1.26 -20.16 -2.06
N GLY A 147 -2.31 -20.56 -2.79
CA GLY A 147 -2.25 -20.68 -4.25
C GLY A 147 -1.98 -19.34 -4.95
N LEU A 148 -2.61 -18.27 -4.48
CA LEU A 148 -2.39 -16.92 -5.02
C LEU A 148 -0.95 -16.44 -4.76
N ILE A 149 -0.43 -16.65 -3.54
CA ILE A 149 0.95 -16.33 -3.19
C ILE A 149 1.94 -17.13 -4.04
N ALA A 150 1.70 -18.42 -4.22
CA ALA A 150 2.55 -19.27 -5.06
C ALA A 150 2.55 -18.81 -6.53
N ALA A 151 1.40 -18.40 -7.06
CA ALA A 151 1.30 -17.88 -8.43
C ALA A 151 2.02 -16.53 -8.59
N ALA A 152 2.10 -15.71 -7.53
CA ALA A 152 2.78 -14.42 -7.54
C ALA A 152 4.31 -14.53 -7.35
N ALA A 153 4.84 -15.70 -6.98
CA ALA A 153 6.28 -15.87 -6.72
C ALA A 153 7.14 -15.48 -7.96
N PRO A 154 8.30 -14.82 -7.75
CA PRO A 154 9.00 -14.55 -6.49
C PRO A 154 8.62 -13.23 -5.80
N LEU A 155 7.50 -12.61 -6.15
CA LEU A 155 7.08 -11.30 -5.59
C LEU A 155 6.76 -11.43 -4.10
N PRO A 156 7.33 -10.59 -3.20
CA PRO A 156 6.95 -10.57 -1.79
C PRO A 156 5.46 -10.25 -1.63
N CYS A 157 4.75 -11.07 -0.83
CA CYS A 157 3.32 -10.93 -0.60
C CYS A 157 3.00 -10.64 0.87
N TYR A 158 2.04 -9.75 1.09
CA TYR A 158 1.52 -9.34 2.41
C TYR A 158 0.02 -9.58 2.46
N ALA A 159 -0.47 -10.26 3.50
CA ALA A 159 -1.89 -10.61 3.69
C ALA A 159 -2.50 -9.90 4.89
#